data_80146a4a6426703cd0dc8557c9ec9f77
#
_entry.id   80146a4a6426703cd0dc8557c9ec9f77
#
_cell.length_a   1.000
_cell.length_b   1.000
_cell.length_c   1.000
_cell.angle_alpha   90.00
_cell.angle_beta   90.00
_cell.angle_gamma   90.00
#
_symmetry.space_group_name_H-M   'P 1'
#
loop_
_entity.id
_entity.type
_entity.pdbx_description
1 polymer ?
#
loop_
_entity_poly.entity_id
_entity_poly.type
_entity_poly.pdbx_seq_one_letter_code
_entity_poly.pdbx_strand_id
1 'polypeptide(L)'
;LRADNIQRGRDMVDRYCRAKGIDFAELNKPEYIDKVLQRYSYKDWDSVLASIGHGGIKEGQVINKMLDEKTTREKKQQTDETILDTIAADGNRLPVVAKGKSHSGIVVKGMHDLAVRFSKCCNPVPGDEIKGFITRGRGITIHRSDCINVLNLPEDERDRLIDAEWQQPESMTGSEKYMAEIRIYANNRIGMFVDLSKVFTERQIDILSMNVKTSKQGKATISMSFEIHGIDELNSLIEKLRQIDGVLDIARNAG
;
A
#
# COMPACT_ATOMS: atom_id res chain seq x y z
N LEU A 1 -16.96 -35.90 21.41
CA LEU A 1 -17.30 -34.97 20.30
C LEU A 1 -16.27 -33.85 20.12
N ARG A 2 -15.94 -32.97 21.13
CA ARG A 2 -14.95 -31.91 20.95
C ARG A 2 -13.53 -32.47 20.88
N ALA A 3 -13.16 -33.36 21.78
CA ALA A 3 -11.85 -34.01 21.80
C ALA A 3 -11.57 -34.77 20.50
N ASP A 4 -12.56 -35.48 19.98
CA ASP A 4 -12.47 -36.26 18.73
C ASP A 4 -12.24 -35.31 17.53
N ASN A 5 -12.92 -34.16 17.51
CA ASN A 5 -12.73 -33.15 16.47
C ASN A 5 -11.33 -32.50 16.55
N ILE A 6 -10.80 -32.25 17.75
CA ILE A 6 -9.44 -31.76 17.94
C ILE A 6 -8.42 -32.76 17.38
N GLN A 7 -8.56 -34.05 17.75
CA GLN A 7 -7.66 -35.08 17.26
C GLN A 7 -7.74 -35.21 15.73
N ARG A 8 -8.94 -35.24 15.18
CA ARG A 8 -9.17 -35.28 13.72
C ARG A 8 -8.56 -34.09 13.02
N GLY A 9 -8.68 -32.88 13.62
CA GLY A 9 -8.05 -31.66 13.08
C GLY A 9 -6.54 -31.75 13.08
N ARG A 10 -5.92 -32.30 14.14
CA ARG A 10 -4.47 -32.55 14.18
C ARG A 10 -4.04 -33.50 13.07
N ASP A 11 -4.73 -34.59 12.90
CA ASP A 11 -4.43 -35.59 11.87
C ASP A 11 -4.56 -35.00 10.45
N MET A 12 -5.53 -34.10 10.24
CA MET A 12 -5.70 -33.38 8.97
C MET A 12 -4.56 -32.41 8.70
N VAL A 13 -4.16 -31.62 9.70
CA VAL A 13 -3.01 -30.70 9.61
C VAL A 13 -1.72 -31.47 9.32
N ASP A 14 -1.44 -32.52 10.07
CA ASP A 14 -0.24 -33.36 9.87
C ASP A 14 -0.19 -33.98 8.48
N ARG A 15 -1.32 -34.51 8.01
CA ARG A 15 -1.44 -35.09 6.67
C ARG A 15 -1.20 -34.04 5.59
N TYR A 16 -1.79 -32.87 5.74
CA TYR A 16 -1.60 -31.75 4.81
C TYR A 16 -0.14 -31.30 4.75
N CYS A 17 0.49 -31.12 5.91
CA CYS A 17 1.89 -30.70 6.00
C CYS A 17 2.81 -31.75 5.36
N ARG A 18 2.64 -33.05 5.65
CA ARG A 18 3.42 -34.14 5.02
C ARG A 18 3.23 -34.18 3.50
N ALA A 19 2.01 -34.03 3.02
CA ALA A 19 1.72 -34.02 1.58
C ALA A 19 2.37 -32.84 0.83
N LYS A 20 2.62 -31.73 1.53
CA LYS A 20 3.24 -30.51 0.99
C LYS A 20 4.73 -30.39 1.31
N GLY A 21 5.32 -31.34 2.04
CA GLY A 21 6.72 -31.28 2.46
C GLY A 21 7.00 -30.14 3.47
N ILE A 22 5.98 -29.75 4.27
CA ILE A 22 6.09 -28.69 5.26
C ILE A 22 6.41 -29.29 6.61
N ASP A 23 7.45 -28.80 7.28
CA ASP A 23 7.70 -29.15 8.67
C ASP A 23 6.79 -28.32 9.58
N PHE A 24 5.79 -29.00 10.17
CA PHE A 24 4.84 -28.35 11.07
C PHE A 24 5.51 -27.86 12.37
N ALA A 25 6.61 -28.47 12.82
CA ALA A 25 7.33 -28.04 14.02
C ALA A 25 7.88 -26.61 13.87
N GLU A 26 8.28 -26.23 12.67
CA GLU A 26 8.75 -24.87 12.37
C GLU A 26 7.62 -23.83 12.40
N LEU A 27 6.38 -24.25 12.10
CA LEU A 27 5.19 -23.39 12.09
C LEU A 27 4.50 -23.35 13.45
N ASN A 28 4.68 -24.37 14.28
CA ASN A 28 4.05 -24.50 15.61
C ASN A 28 4.69 -23.58 16.65
N LYS A 29 4.75 -22.28 16.33
CA LYS A 29 5.27 -21.23 17.22
C LYS A 29 4.15 -20.30 17.64
N PRO A 30 4.15 -19.81 18.89
CA PRO A 30 3.11 -18.91 19.41
C PRO A 30 2.83 -17.74 18.47
N GLU A 31 3.86 -17.18 17.91
CA GLU A 31 3.82 -16.01 17.03
C GLU A 31 3.04 -16.22 15.71
N TYR A 32 3.02 -17.44 15.17
CA TYR A 32 2.24 -17.79 13.97
C TYR A 32 0.84 -18.22 14.36
N ILE A 33 0.71 -18.94 15.49
CA ILE A 33 -0.58 -19.35 16.06
C ILE A 33 -1.42 -18.14 16.40
N ASP A 34 -0.88 -17.14 17.10
CA ASP A 34 -1.60 -15.92 17.48
C ASP A 34 -2.18 -15.19 16.27
N LYS A 35 -1.48 -15.18 15.13
CA LYS A 35 -1.99 -14.58 13.90
C LYS A 35 -3.16 -15.35 13.30
N VAL A 36 -3.15 -16.67 13.43
CA VAL A 36 -4.29 -17.51 13.02
C VAL A 36 -5.49 -17.28 13.96
N LEU A 37 -5.25 -17.26 15.28
CA LEU A 37 -6.30 -17.00 16.27
C LEU A 37 -6.96 -15.64 16.02
N GLN A 38 -6.15 -14.61 15.80
CA GLN A 38 -6.60 -13.25 15.50
C GLN A 38 -7.39 -13.18 14.17
N ARG A 39 -6.90 -13.87 13.12
CA ARG A 39 -7.53 -13.85 11.79
C ARG A 39 -8.90 -14.50 11.77
N TYR A 40 -9.05 -15.59 12.50
CA TYR A 40 -10.28 -16.40 12.50
C TYR A 40 -11.13 -16.23 13.77
N SER A 41 -10.73 -15.31 14.67
CA SER A 41 -11.42 -14.97 15.92
C SER A 41 -11.62 -16.18 16.86
N TYR A 42 -10.61 -17.05 16.96
CA TYR A 42 -10.59 -18.14 17.92
C TYR A 42 -9.84 -17.76 19.20
N LYS A 43 -10.24 -18.38 20.32
CA LYS A 43 -9.62 -18.11 21.63
C LYS A 43 -8.34 -18.92 21.86
N ASP A 44 -8.26 -20.10 21.30
CA ASP A 44 -7.16 -21.04 21.50
C ASP A 44 -6.96 -21.93 20.27
N TRP A 45 -5.80 -22.56 20.20
CA TRP A 45 -5.41 -23.43 19.09
C TRP A 45 -6.28 -24.70 19.00
N ASP A 46 -6.72 -25.25 20.14
CA ASP A 46 -7.59 -26.40 20.16
C ASP A 46 -8.96 -26.10 19.52
N SER A 47 -9.43 -24.86 19.64
CA SER A 47 -10.65 -24.42 18.95
C SER A 47 -10.47 -24.33 17.43
N VAL A 48 -9.30 -23.95 16.95
CA VAL A 48 -8.96 -23.99 15.51
C VAL A 48 -8.93 -25.45 15.03
N LEU A 49 -8.24 -26.33 15.76
CA LEU A 49 -8.17 -27.75 15.44
C LEU A 49 -9.55 -28.42 15.45
N ALA A 50 -10.39 -28.12 16.44
CA ALA A 50 -11.75 -28.62 16.48
C ALA A 50 -12.57 -28.15 15.26
N SER A 51 -12.37 -26.89 14.85
CA SER A 51 -13.03 -26.33 13.66
C SER A 51 -12.56 -27.02 12.37
N ILE A 52 -11.26 -27.32 12.24
CA ILE A 52 -10.74 -28.10 11.12
C ILE A 52 -11.37 -29.51 11.13
N GLY A 53 -11.39 -30.15 12.29
CA GLY A 53 -11.88 -31.53 12.42
C GLY A 53 -13.35 -31.75 12.08
N HIS A 54 -14.20 -30.71 12.28
CA HIS A 54 -15.60 -30.75 11.87
C HIS A 54 -15.88 -30.08 10.52
N GLY A 55 -14.84 -29.57 9.83
CA GLY A 55 -14.96 -29.01 8.49
C GLY A 55 -15.36 -27.52 8.43
N GLY A 56 -15.30 -26.79 9.56
CA GLY A 56 -15.59 -25.36 9.61
C GLY A 56 -14.52 -24.48 8.96
N ILE A 57 -13.25 -24.91 9.01
CA ILE A 57 -12.12 -24.29 8.30
C ILE A 57 -11.29 -25.39 7.63
N LYS A 58 -10.76 -25.11 6.45
CA LYS A 58 -9.85 -26.04 5.77
C LYS A 58 -8.43 -25.90 6.35
N GLU A 59 -7.78 -27.05 6.59
CA GLU A 59 -6.40 -27.15 7.08
C GLU A 59 -5.42 -26.33 6.24
N GLY A 60 -5.57 -26.36 4.92
CA GLY A 60 -4.73 -25.61 3.99
C GLY A 60 -4.81 -24.09 4.17
N GLN A 61 -5.97 -23.53 4.54
CA GLN A 61 -6.10 -22.09 4.80
C GLN A 61 -5.32 -21.66 6.04
N VAL A 62 -5.35 -22.50 7.08
CA VAL A 62 -4.63 -22.25 8.34
C VAL A 62 -3.12 -22.34 8.11
N ILE A 63 -2.66 -23.42 7.47
CA ILE A 63 -1.22 -23.65 7.22
C ILE A 63 -0.66 -22.60 6.26
N ASN A 64 -1.35 -22.24 5.18
CA ASN A 64 -0.89 -21.17 4.28
C ASN A 64 -0.78 -19.84 4.99
N LYS A 65 -1.70 -19.52 5.92
CA LYS A 65 -1.60 -18.29 6.72
C LYS A 65 -0.37 -18.31 7.63
N MET A 66 -0.03 -19.43 8.25
CA MET A 66 1.18 -19.57 9.06
C MET A 66 2.45 -19.43 8.20
N LEU A 67 2.47 -20.02 7.00
CA LEU A 67 3.58 -19.89 6.04
C LEU A 67 3.78 -18.44 5.58
N ASP A 68 2.71 -17.72 5.27
CA ASP A 68 2.76 -16.31 4.89
C ASP A 68 3.40 -15.46 6.00
N GLU A 69 3.02 -15.70 7.25
CA GLU A 69 3.59 -15.00 8.41
C GLU A 69 5.07 -15.37 8.62
N LYS A 70 5.45 -16.66 8.45
CA LYS A 70 6.85 -17.12 8.50
C LYS A 70 7.68 -16.40 7.45
N THR A 71 7.25 -16.43 6.17
CA THR A 71 7.96 -15.80 5.06
C THR A 71 8.09 -14.29 5.25
N THR A 72 7.07 -13.65 5.79
CA THR A 72 7.07 -12.20 6.07
C THR A 72 8.10 -11.85 7.14
N ARG A 73 8.23 -12.70 8.19
CA ARG A 73 9.21 -12.48 9.28
C ARG A 73 10.63 -12.79 8.85
N GLU A 74 10.86 -13.87 8.10
CA GLU A 74 12.17 -14.20 7.56
C GLU A 74 12.72 -13.10 6.66
N LYS A 75 11.90 -12.55 5.77
CA LYS A 75 12.25 -11.38 4.97
C LYS A 75 12.57 -10.16 5.83
N LYS A 76 11.87 -9.99 6.96
CA LYS A 76 12.09 -8.89 7.88
C LYS A 76 13.41 -9.05 8.63
N GLN A 77 13.73 -10.26 9.12
CA GLN A 77 14.99 -10.55 9.81
C GLN A 77 16.20 -10.38 8.90
N GLN A 78 16.14 -10.88 7.66
CA GLN A 78 17.21 -10.68 6.67
C GLN A 78 17.43 -9.20 6.36
N THR A 79 16.37 -8.39 6.31
CA THR A 79 16.48 -6.94 6.09
C THR A 79 17.09 -6.25 7.30
N ASP A 80 16.71 -6.63 8.52
CA ASP A 80 17.23 -6.05 9.77
C ASP A 80 18.70 -6.43 9.99
N GLU A 81 19.13 -7.67 9.69
CA GLU A 81 20.54 -8.09 9.75
C GLU A 81 21.40 -7.37 8.71
N THR A 82 20.91 -7.23 7.48
CA THR A 82 21.64 -6.49 6.43
C THR A 82 21.80 -5.02 6.78
N ILE A 83 20.82 -4.40 7.43
CA ILE A 83 20.90 -3.02 7.91
C ILE A 83 21.90 -2.88 9.05
N LEU A 84 21.91 -3.82 10.00
CA LEU A 84 22.86 -3.80 11.13
C LEU A 84 24.30 -4.02 10.68
N ASP A 85 24.55 -4.93 9.74
CA ASP A 85 25.87 -5.17 9.16
C ASP A 85 26.38 -3.96 8.35
N THR A 86 25.48 -3.26 7.66
CA THR A 86 25.82 -2.05 6.92
C THR A 86 26.16 -0.87 7.84
N ILE A 87 25.46 -0.74 8.98
CA ILE A 87 25.74 0.29 9.99
C ILE A 87 27.03 -0.01 10.77
N ALA A 88 27.34 -1.28 11.02
CA ALA A 88 28.55 -1.69 11.75
C ALA A 88 29.82 -1.59 10.89
N ALA A 89 29.73 -1.65 9.58
CA ALA A 89 30.86 -1.59 8.65
C ALA A 89 31.33 -0.16 8.30
N ASP A 90 30.52 0.88 8.54
CA ASP A 90 30.77 2.25 8.06
C ASP A 90 31.02 3.27 9.18
N GLY A 91 31.96 2.93 10.05
CA GLY A 91 32.67 3.93 10.86
C GLY A 91 33.63 4.77 9.99
N ASN A 92 33.14 5.88 9.45
CA ASN A 92 33.97 6.97 8.93
C ASN A 92 34.42 6.95 7.46
N ARG A 93 33.46 6.96 6.51
CA ARG A 93 33.68 7.53 5.17
C ARG A 93 32.39 8.13 4.62
N LEU A 94 32.42 9.41 4.27
CA LEU A 94 31.39 10.03 3.42
C LEU A 94 31.37 9.31 2.08
N PRO A 95 30.30 8.65 1.67
CA PRO A 95 30.29 7.94 0.38
C PRO A 95 30.14 8.98 -0.76
N VAL A 96 31.08 8.89 -1.69
CA VAL A 96 30.96 9.50 -3.00
C VAL A 96 29.71 8.92 -3.69
N VAL A 97 28.83 9.82 -4.10
CA VAL A 97 27.55 9.53 -4.78
C VAL A 97 27.82 8.71 -6.04
N ALA A 98 27.66 7.40 -5.97
CA ALA A 98 27.49 6.58 -7.16
C ALA A 98 26.02 6.74 -7.61
N LYS A 99 25.80 7.32 -8.81
CA LYS A 99 24.49 7.46 -9.45
C LYS A 99 23.93 6.08 -9.79
N GLY A 100 23.35 5.39 -8.80
CA GLY A 100 22.51 4.23 -9.04
C GLY A 100 21.14 4.71 -9.56
N LYS A 101 20.72 4.23 -10.73
CA LYS A 101 19.37 4.49 -11.26
C LYS A 101 18.37 3.82 -10.32
N SER A 102 17.65 4.58 -9.52
CA SER A 102 16.51 4.05 -8.78
C SER A 102 15.39 3.74 -9.78
N HIS A 103 14.85 2.54 -9.73
CA HIS A 103 13.71 2.14 -10.58
C HIS A 103 12.40 2.88 -10.22
N SER A 104 12.38 3.68 -9.16
CA SER A 104 11.18 4.36 -8.66
C SER A 104 11.14 5.87 -8.96
N GLY A 105 12.16 6.42 -9.64
CA GLY A 105 12.22 7.86 -9.91
C GLY A 105 12.33 8.76 -8.67
N ILE A 106 12.72 8.21 -7.51
CA ILE A 106 12.83 8.92 -6.23
C ILE A 106 14.23 8.76 -5.66
N VAL A 107 14.77 9.84 -5.13
CA VAL A 107 15.99 9.88 -4.32
C VAL A 107 15.62 10.12 -2.87
N VAL A 108 16.06 9.22 -2.01
CA VAL A 108 15.94 9.36 -0.56
C VAL A 108 17.31 9.71 -0.01
N LYS A 109 17.44 10.83 0.71
CA LYS A 109 18.72 11.27 1.25
C LYS A 109 19.28 10.24 2.24
N GLY A 110 20.48 9.73 1.94
CA GLY A 110 21.23 8.83 2.83
C GLY A 110 20.85 7.36 2.77
N MET A 111 19.97 6.95 1.86
CA MET A 111 19.56 5.55 1.73
C MET A 111 19.58 5.09 0.27
N HIS A 112 20.33 4.02 0.01
CA HIS A 112 20.43 3.36 -1.29
C HIS A 112 19.79 1.97 -1.21
N ASP A 113 19.20 1.50 -2.30
CA ASP A 113 18.65 0.14 -2.47
C ASP A 113 17.46 -0.26 -1.57
N LEU A 114 16.74 0.68 -0.97
CA LEU A 114 15.52 0.36 -0.26
C LEU A 114 14.31 0.29 -1.20
N ALA A 115 13.43 -0.68 -0.93
CA ALA A 115 12.16 -0.78 -1.64
C ALA A 115 11.30 0.46 -1.36
N VAL A 116 11.08 1.28 -2.40
CA VAL A 116 10.24 2.47 -2.34
C VAL A 116 8.86 2.14 -2.90
N ARG A 117 7.82 2.59 -2.20
CA ARG A 117 6.41 2.44 -2.61
C ARG A 117 5.66 3.75 -2.49
N PHE A 118 4.78 4.03 -3.42
CA PHE A 118 3.86 5.16 -3.32
C PHE A 118 2.68 4.84 -2.40
N SER A 119 2.33 5.80 -1.55
CA SER A 119 1.19 5.63 -0.65
C SER A 119 -0.13 5.77 -1.40
N LYS A 120 -1.09 4.90 -1.08
CA LYS A 120 -2.43 4.93 -1.67
C LYS A 120 -3.35 5.98 -1.04
N CYS A 121 -2.98 6.55 0.09
CA CYS A 121 -3.82 7.54 0.77
C CYS A 121 -3.76 8.92 0.10
N CYS A 122 -2.63 9.28 -0.52
CA CYS A 122 -2.44 10.59 -1.13
C CYS A 122 -1.98 10.54 -2.59
N ASN A 123 -1.59 9.35 -3.09
CA ASN A 123 -1.16 9.13 -4.48
C ASN A 123 -0.22 10.23 -4.99
N PRO A 124 1.04 10.29 -4.49
CA PRO A 124 2.00 11.30 -4.91
C PRO A 124 2.37 11.11 -6.38
N VAL A 125 2.50 12.21 -7.09
CA VAL A 125 2.91 12.25 -8.50
C VAL A 125 4.15 13.14 -8.68
N PRO A 126 4.95 12.95 -9.73
CA PRO A 126 6.11 13.79 -9.99
C PRO A 126 5.76 15.27 -9.96
N GLY A 127 6.55 16.06 -9.21
CA GLY A 127 6.33 17.48 -8.96
C GLY A 127 5.62 17.79 -7.64
N ASP A 128 5.03 16.80 -6.95
CA ASP A 128 4.56 17.00 -5.57
C ASP A 128 5.73 17.13 -4.59
N GLU A 129 5.56 17.91 -3.54
CA GLU A 129 6.45 17.82 -2.37
C GLU A 129 6.18 16.51 -1.65
N ILE A 130 7.23 15.72 -1.42
CA ILE A 130 7.12 14.37 -0.88
C ILE A 130 7.95 14.17 0.39
N LYS A 131 7.49 13.24 1.22
CA LYS A 131 8.19 12.72 2.40
C LYS A 131 8.20 11.21 2.35
N GLY A 132 9.33 10.62 2.74
CA GLY A 132 9.44 9.19 2.94
C GLY A 132 9.05 8.82 4.37
N PHE A 133 8.31 7.73 4.54
CA PHE A 133 8.03 7.14 5.84
C PHE A 133 8.62 5.74 5.89
N ILE A 134 9.54 5.52 6.83
CA ILE A 134 10.19 4.22 7.04
C ILE A 134 9.18 3.28 7.70
N THR A 135 8.75 2.28 6.95
CA THR A 135 7.81 1.28 7.45
C THR A 135 8.55 0.11 8.09
N ARG A 136 7.98 -0.47 9.14
CA ARG A 136 8.56 -1.66 9.79
C ARG A 136 8.48 -2.87 8.85
N GLY A 137 9.61 -3.22 8.21
CA GLY A 137 9.75 -4.41 7.35
C GLY A 137 9.14 -4.34 5.95
N ARG A 138 8.84 -3.13 5.41
CA ARG A 138 8.30 -2.95 4.04
C ARG A 138 9.02 -1.90 3.21
N GLY A 139 10.18 -1.41 3.68
CA GLY A 139 10.91 -0.33 3.04
C GLY A 139 10.29 1.05 3.30
N ILE A 140 10.41 1.95 2.35
CA ILE A 140 9.97 3.34 2.46
C ILE A 140 8.65 3.52 1.70
N THR A 141 7.68 4.15 2.36
CA THR A 141 6.45 4.59 1.71
C THR A 141 6.51 6.09 1.47
N ILE A 142 6.34 6.52 0.24
CA ILE A 142 6.36 7.93 -0.16
C ILE A 142 4.96 8.50 -0.05
N HIS A 143 4.85 9.58 0.68
CA HIS A 143 3.64 10.38 0.85
C HIS A 143 3.87 11.79 0.31
N ARG A 144 2.79 12.48 -0.02
CA ARG A 144 2.83 13.94 -0.18
C ARG A 144 3.07 14.59 1.17
N SER A 145 3.75 15.72 1.19
CA SER A 145 4.04 16.49 2.43
C SER A 145 2.75 16.97 3.12
N ASP A 146 1.69 17.24 2.35
CA ASP A 146 0.37 17.68 2.84
C ASP A 146 -0.59 16.53 3.17
N CYS A 147 -0.13 15.28 3.13
CA CYS A 147 -0.96 14.12 3.47
C CYS A 147 -1.37 14.15 4.94
N ILE A 148 -2.67 13.99 5.22
CA ILE A 148 -3.21 14.02 6.58
C ILE A 148 -2.59 12.94 7.48
N ASN A 149 -2.23 11.79 6.90
CA ASN A 149 -1.55 10.72 7.63
C ASN A 149 -0.10 11.08 8.01
N VAL A 150 0.54 11.98 7.28
CA VAL A 150 1.87 12.52 7.62
C VAL A 150 1.74 13.64 8.63
N LEU A 151 0.78 14.54 8.45
CA LEU A 151 0.56 15.68 9.33
C LEU A 151 0.13 15.25 10.74
N ASN A 152 -0.66 14.18 10.85
CA ASN A 152 -1.18 13.66 12.12
C ASN A 152 -0.35 12.53 12.72
N LEU A 153 0.90 12.34 12.26
CA LEU A 153 1.80 11.34 12.86
C LEU A 153 2.07 11.67 14.33
N PRO A 154 1.97 10.66 15.23
CA PRO A 154 2.40 10.78 16.62
C PRO A 154 3.87 11.19 16.73
N GLU A 155 4.24 11.86 17.81
CA GLU A 155 5.62 12.37 18.00
C GLU A 155 6.67 11.25 17.98
N ASP A 156 6.35 10.11 18.55
CA ASP A 156 7.21 8.92 18.59
C ASP A 156 7.41 8.24 17.21
N GLU A 157 6.58 8.56 16.24
CA GLU A 157 6.72 8.06 14.86
C GLU A 157 7.31 9.10 13.89
N ARG A 158 7.47 10.35 14.31
CA ARG A 158 8.04 11.41 13.45
C ARG A 158 9.49 11.17 13.08
N ASP A 159 10.26 10.52 13.93
CA ASP A 159 11.67 10.15 13.66
C ASP A 159 11.81 9.16 12.49
N ARG A 160 10.70 8.58 12.03
CA ARG A 160 10.65 7.69 10.86
C ARG A 160 10.34 8.44 9.56
N LEU A 161 10.09 9.75 9.63
CA LEU A 161 9.98 10.60 8.45
C LEU A 161 11.36 10.99 7.95
N ILE A 162 11.55 10.84 6.65
CA ILE A 162 12.80 11.19 5.97
C ILE A 162 12.50 12.07 4.76
N ASP A 163 13.48 12.86 4.40
CA ASP A 163 13.38 13.69 3.20
C ASP A 163 13.49 12.81 1.95
N ALA A 164 12.58 13.03 1.03
CA ALA A 164 12.54 12.39 -0.26
C ALA A 164 12.35 13.44 -1.36
N GLU A 165 12.98 13.22 -2.49
CA GLU A 165 12.91 14.12 -3.65
C GLU A 165 12.69 13.30 -4.93
N TRP A 166 11.97 13.85 -5.90
CA TRP A 166 11.87 13.27 -7.23
C TRP A 166 13.22 13.39 -7.93
N GLN A 167 13.59 12.37 -8.69
CA GLN A 167 14.74 12.48 -9.59
C GLN A 167 14.49 13.56 -10.63
N GLN A 168 15.56 14.24 -11.05
CA GLN A 168 15.44 15.29 -12.07
C GLN A 168 14.94 14.69 -13.40
N PRO A 169 14.16 15.47 -14.21
CA PRO A 169 13.52 15.00 -15.44
C PRO A 169 14.45 14.38 -16.49
N GLU A 170 15.74 14.74 -16.47
CA GLU A 170 16.74 14.20 -17.41
C GLU A 170 16.99 12.68 -17.24
N SER A 171 16.62 12.11 -16.11
CA SER A 171 16.76 10.68 -15.82
C SER A 171 15.44 9.90 -15.91
N MET A 172 14.29 10.61 -15.98
CA MET A 172 12.98 9.99 -16.14
C MET A 172 12.72 9.78 -17.65
N THR A 173 12.68 8.55 -18.08
CA THR A 173 12.12 8.22 -19.39
C THR A 173 10.64 8.58 -19.32
N GLY A 174 10.19 9.62 -20.02
CA GLY A 174 8.86 10.23 -19.93
C GLY A 174 7.64 9.33 -20.27
N SER A 175 7.78 8.03 -20.06
CA SER A 175 6.74 7.02 -20.30
C SER A 175 6.09 6.49 -19.00
N GLU A 176 6.59 6.85 -17.82
CA GLU A 176 6.01 6.36 -16.57
C GLU A 176 4.72 7.11 -16.23
N LYS A 177 3.67 6.35 -15.95
CA LYS A 177 2.37 6.86 -15.53
C LYS A 177 2.18 6.64 -14.03
N TYR A 178 1.57 7.62 -13.38
CA TYR A 178 1.30 7.64 -11.95
C TYR A 178 -0.19 7.76 -11.70
N MET A 179 -0.69 7.00 -10.74
CA MET A 179 -2.10 7.05 -10.38
C MET A 179 -2.40 8.32 -9.58
N ALA A 180 -3.37 9.09 -10.04
CA ALA A 180 -3.93 10.21 -9.32
C ALA A 180 -5.40 9.97 -8.99
N GLU A 181 -5.87 10.56 -7.90
CA GLU A 181 -7.27 10.52 -7.49
C GLU A 181 -7.75 11.93 -7.15
N ILE A 182 -8.90 12.30 -7.73
CA ILE A 182 -9.58 13.56 -7.44
C ILE A 182 -11.01 13.30 -6.99
N ARG A 183 -11.52 14.24 -6.22
CA ARG A 183 -12.93 14.29 -5.81
C ARG A 183 -13.53 15.58 -6.31
N ILE A 184 -14.55 15.46 -7.16
CA ILE A 184 -15.26 16.57 -7.76
C ILE A 184 -16.58 16.75 -7.01
N TYR A 185 -16.82 17.96 -6.55
CA TYR A 185 -18.09 18.37 -5.96
C TYR A 185 -18.85 19.19 -6.99
N ALA A 186 -20.07 18.78 -7.31
CA ALA A 186 -20.84 19.39 -8.39
C ALA A 186 -22.33 19.46 -8.07
N ASN A 187 -23.06 20.35 -8.75
CA ASN A 187 -24.50 20.29 -8.85
C ASN A 187 -24.85 19.18 -9.86
N ASN A 188 -25.67 18.24 -9.42
CA ASN A 188 -26.08 17.14 -10.31
C ASN A 188 -26.99 17.69 -11.42
N ARG A 189 -26.63 17.43 -12.66
CA ARG A 189 -27.40 17.76 -13.85
C ARG A 189 -27.26 16.72 -14.95
N ILE A 190 -28.22 16.70 -15.87
CA ILE A 190 -28.14 15.85 -17.06
C ILE A 190 -26.89 16.23 -17.87
N GLY A 191 -26.14 15.25 -18.35
CA GLY A 191 -24.93 15.45 -19.15
C GLY A 191 -23.66 15.72 -18.35
N MET A 192 -23.69 15.90 -17.00
CA MET A 192 -22.50 16.17 -16.18
C MET A 192 -21.38 15.16 -16.43
N PHE A 193 -21.70 13.86 -16.46
CA PHE A 193 -20.69 12.81 -16.65
C PHE A 193 -20.13 12.78 -18.07
N VAL A 194 -20.96 13.14 -19.05
CA VAL A 194 -20.53 13.26 -20.45
C VAL A 194 -19.50 14.38 -20.58
N ASP A 195 -19.78 15.53 -19.97
CA ASP A 195 -18.88 16.69 -20.00
C ASP A 195 -17.56 16.38 -19.28
N LEU A 196 -17.62 15.71 -18.11
CA LEU A 196 -16.43 15.27 -17.39
C LEU A 196 -15.60 14.29 -18.23
N SER A 197 -16.21 13.23 -18.75
CA SER A 197 -15.50 12.21 -19.55
C SER A 197 -14.91 12.76 -20.84
N LYS A 198 -15.55 13.77 -21.45
CA LYS A 198 -15.05 14.44 -22.65
C LYS A 198 -13.68 15.09 -22.39
N VAL A 199 -13.50 15.77 -21.26
CA VAL A 199 -12.21 16.38 -20.90
C VAL A 199 -11.09 15.35 -20.79
N PHE A 200 -11.36 14.18 -20.20
CA PHE A 200 -10.39 13.08 -20.13
C PHE A 200 -10.08 12.51 -21.52
N THR A 201 -11.10 12.30 -22.35
CA THR A 201 -10.94 11.80 -23.72
C THR A 201 -10.13 12.75 -24.60
N GLU A 202 -10.40 14.07 -24.54
CA GLU A 202 -9.66 15.09 -25.30
C GLU A 202 -8.17 15.13 -24.91
N ARG A 203 -7.84 14.74 -23.68
CA ARG A 203 -6.47 14.70 -23.17
C ARG A 203 -5.82 13.32 -23.26
N GLN A 204 -6.54 12.33 -23.77
CA GLN A 204 -6.09 10.94 -23.85
C GLN A 204 -5.68 10.35 -22.49
N ILE A 205 -6.39 10.76 -21.42
CA ILE A 205 -6.18 10.27 -20.07
C ILE A 205 -7.14 9.12 -19.79
N ASP A 206 -6.60 7.97 -19.42
CA ASP A 206 -7.38 6.77 -19.11
C ASP A 206 -7.98 6.87 -17.70
N ILE A 207 -9.31 6.76 -17.60
CA ILE A 207 -10.04 6.69 -16.33
C ILE A 207 -9.99 5.25 -15.82
N LEU A 208 -9.37 5.03 -14.67
CA LEU A 208 -9.29 3.71 -14.03
C LEU A 208 -10.54 3.37 -13.23
N SER A 209 -11.09 4.36 -12.52
CA SER A 209 -12.33 4.20 -11.80
C SER A 209 -13.11 5.51 -11.68
N MET A 210 -14.43 5.38 -11.58
CA MET A 210 -15.33 6.48 -11.30
C MET A 210 -16.42 6.01 -10.33
N ASN A 211 -16.57 6.73 -9.23
CA ASN A 211 -17.62 6.50 -8.26
C ASN A 211 -18.43 7.78 -8.06
N VAL A 212 -19.74 7.66 -8.13
CA VAL A 212 -20.65 8.80 -8.04
C VAL A 212 -21.62 8.61 -6.90
N LYS A 213 -21.74 9.63 -6.05
CA LYS A 213 -22.74 9.71 -4.98
C LYS A 213 -23.54 10.97 -5.17
N THR A 214 -24.86 10.83 -5.31
CA THR A 214 -25.78 11.96 -5.39
C THR A 214 -26.58 12.10 -4.11
N SER A 215 -26.78 13.34 -3.67
CA SER A 215 -27.64 13.65 -2.53
C SER A 215 -29.06 14.00 -2.98
N LYS A 216 -30.02 13.91 -2.05
CA LYS A 216 -31.41 14.34 -2.28
C LYS A 216 -31.53 15.85 -2.61
N GLN A 217 -30.49 16.63 -2.31
CA GLN A 217 -30.44 18.09 -2.53
C GLN A 217 -29.84 18.43 -3.91
N GLY A 218 -29.69 17.46 -4.81
CA GLY A 218 -29.15 17.70 -6.15
C GLY A 218 -27.64 17.97 -6.19
N LYS A 219 -26.88 17.58 -5.14
CA LYS A 219 -25.42 17.63 -5.13
C LYS A 219 -24.85 16.28 -5.53
N ALA A 220 -23.78 16.29 -6.31
CA ALA A 220 -23.02 15.11 -6.68
C ALA A 220 -21.60 15.20 -6.14
N THR A 221 -21.11 14.09 -5.60
CA THR A 221 -19.70 13.88 -5.28
C THR A 221 -19.17 12.77 -6.17
N ILE A 222 -18.19 13.09 -7.00
CA ILE A 222 -17.63 12.19 -8.01
C ILE A 222 -16.17 11.96 -7.67
N SER A 223 -15.84 10.72 -7.30
CA SER A 223 -14.44 10.31 -7.09
C SER A 223 -13.95 9.64 -8.36
N MET A 224 -12.82 10.10 -8.88
CA MET A 224 -12.21 9.58 -10.10
C MET A 224 -10.76 9.24 -9.86
N SER A 225 -10.31 8.06 -10.31
CA SER A 225 -8.90 7.70 -10.38
C SER A 225 -8.48 7.49 -11.83
N PHE A 226 -7.29 7.93 -12.16
CA PHE A 226 -6.74 7.94 -13.52
C PHE A 226 -5.22 7.97 -13.49
N GLU A 227 -4.59 7.78 -14.63
CA GLU A 227 -3.13 7.81 -14.78
C GLU A 227 -2.66 9.09 -15.48
N ILE A 228 -1.60 9.69 -14.95
CA ILE A 228 -0.95 10.92 -15.44
C ILE A 228 0.57 10.84 -15.31
N HIS A 229 1.27 11.75 -15.95
CA HIS A 229 2.74 11.79 -15.92
C HIS A 229 3.32 12.68 -14.80
N GLY A 230 2.53 13.63 -14.27
CA GLY A 230 2.99 14.52 -13.21
C GLY A 230 1.99 15.61 -12.82
N ILE A 231 2.46 16.50 -11.93
CA ILE A 231 1.62 17.55 -11.31
C ILE A 231 1.13 18.58 -12.33
N ASP A 232 1.92 18.93 -13.35
CA ASP A 232 1.52 19.93 -14.35
C ASP A 232 0.34 19.44 -15.19
N GLU A 233 0.37 18.16 -15.59
CA GLU A 233 -0.74 17.53 -16.30
C GLU A 233 -2.00 17.47 -15.43
N LEU A 234 -1.83 17.12 -14.14
CA LEU A 234 -2.92 17.10 -13.17
C LEU A 234 -3.55 18.48 -12.98
N ASN A 235 -2.74 19.51 -12.76
CA ASN A 235 -3.22 20.88 -12.57
C ASN A 235 -3.97 21.38 -13.80
N SER A 236 -3.42 21.16 -15.00
CA SER A 236 -4.06 21.51 -16.26
C SER A 236 -5.40 20.76 -16.46
N LEU A 237 -5.49 19.50 -16.04
CA LEU A 237 -6.73 18.73 -16.05
C LEU A 237 -7.76 19.35 -15.08
N ILE A 238 -7.35 19.63 -13.84
CA ILE A 238 -8.22 20.22 -12.80
C ILE A 238 -8.77 21.58 -13.24
N GLU A 239 -7.94 22.42 -13.85
CA GLU A 239 -8.40 23.72 -14.39
C GLU A 239 -9.47 23.59 -15.44
N LYS A 240 -9.35 22.61 -16.34
CA LYS A 240 -10.38 22.34 -17.36
C LYS A 240 -11.67 21.78 -16.76
N LEU A 241 -11.55 20.87 -15.80
CA LEU A 241 -12.71 20.32 -15.11
C LEU A 241 -13.48 21.39 -14.31
N ARG A 242 -12.78 22.38 -13.74
CA ARG A 242 -13.39 23.52 -13.03
C ARG A 242 -14.23 24.41 -13.95
N GLN A 243 -13.94 24.44 -15.26
CA GLN A 243 -14.68 25.23 -16.23
C GLN A 243 -16.02 24.60 -16.62
N ILE A 244 -16.27 23.35 -16.25
CA ILE A 244 -17.52 22.67 -16.55
C ILE A 244 -18.65 23.25 -15.69
N ASP A 245 -19.72 23.67 -16.35
CA ASP A 245 -20.90 24.19 -15.66
C ASP A 245 -21.43 23.19 -14.62
N GLY A 246 -21.69 23.66 -13.41
CA GLY A 246 -22.16 22.87 -12.29
C GLY A 246 -21.03 22.26 -11.43
N VAL A 247 -19.78 22.29 -11.83
CA VAL A 247 -18.64 21.94 -10.95
C VAL A 247 -18.46 23.05 -9.92
N LEU A 248 -18.46 22.68 -8.65
CA LEU A 248 -18.35 23.61 -7.52
C LEU A 248 -16.93 23.67 -6.98
N ASP A 249 -16.31 22.50 -6.80
CA ASP A 249 -14.95 22.38 -6.29
C ASP A 249 -14.33 21.04 -6.69
N ILE A 250 -12.99 21.01 -6.72
CA ILE A 250 -12.22 19.79 -6.99
C ILE A 250 -11.10 19.72 -5.97
N ALA A 251 -11.07 18.61 -5.23
CA ALA A 251 -10.04 18.30 -4.25
C ALA A 251 -9.26 17.04 -4.67
N ARG A 252 -7.95 17.04 -4.43
CA ARG A 252 -7.16 15.81 -4.45
C ARG A 252 -7.41 15.03 -3.16
N ASN A 253 -7.30 13.71 -3.25
CA ASN A 253 -7.34 12.89 -2.04
C ASN A 253 -6.09 13.20 -1.20
N ALA A 254 -6.30 13.60 0.05
CA ALA A 254 -5.21 13.98 0.98
C ALA A 254 -4.98 12.94 2.10
N GLY A 255 -5.61 11.75 1.98
CA GLY A 255 -5.48 10.69 2.99
C GLY A 255 -6.78 10.35 3.68
#